data_746ada9489c15954872afdc6f367b8bc
#
_entry.id   746ada9489c15954872afdc6f367b8bc
#
_cell.length_a   1.000
_cell.length_b   1.000
_cell.length_c   1.000
_cell.angle_alpha   90.00
_cell.angle_beta   90.00
_cell.angle_gamma   90.00
#
_symmetry.space_group_name_H-M   'P 1'
#
loop_
_entity.id
_entity.type
_entity.pdbx_description
1 polymer ?
#
loop_
_entity_poly.entity_id
_entity_poly.type
_entity_poly.pdbx_seq_one_letter_code
_entity_poly.pdbx_strand_id
1 'polypeptide(L)'
;DVISVSVWGAVLQTQFGGVWLWQIVLALVTLVVALIVPRDLARLLLLLTLAQFALLTGIGHATLHSGVIGALQQTNHAMHLICAATWFGGLLPVIYCMHMAKGRWQQQAVYTMMRFSRYGHLAVAGVLLTGIANMLFIQGVALPWRTAWGQLLLLKCALVLLMVAIALANRYLLVPRMRQDSRRINRCFIWMTKIEWGVGAVVLAIVSVFATLEPF
;
A
#
# COMPACT_ATOMS: atom_id res chain seq x y z
N ASP A 1 7.73 14.32 -29.12
CA ASP A 1 7.26 15.66 -28.67
C ASP A 1 6.39 15.58 -27.40
N VAL A 2 7.00 15.09 -26.31
CA VAL A 2 6.32 14.97 -25.00
C VAL A 2 5.94 16.35 -24.41
N ILE A 3 6.45 17.45 -24.98
CA ILE A 3 6.29 18.82 -24.49
C ILE A 3 5.22 19.61 -25.27
N SER A 4 4.53 19.02 -26.25
CA SER A 4 3.56 19.78 -27.03
C SER A 4 2.24 19.98 -26.28
N VAL A 5 1.74 21.22 -26.23
CA VAL A 5 0.47 21.59 -25.58
C VAL A 5 -0.73 20.82 -26.17
N SER A 6 -0.67 20.51 -27.46
CA SER A 6 -1.72 19.74 -28.15
C SER A 6 -1.82 18.31 -27.65
N VAL A 7 -0.67 17.65 -27.39
CA VAL A 7 -0.62 16.28 -26.82
C VAL A 7 -1.18 16.27 -25.42
N TRP A 8 -0.78 17.22 -24.56
CA TRP A 8 -1.31 17.34 -23.21
C TRP A 8 -2.82 17.67 -23.20
N GLY A 9 -3.28 18.53 -24.11
CA GLY A 9 -4.71 18.81 -24.27
C GLY A 9 -5.50 17.54 -24.63
N ALA A 10 -4.99 16.71 -25.55
CA ALA A 10 -5.62 15.45 -25.92
C ALA A 10 -5.61 14.43 -24.76
N VAL A 11 -4.50 14.30 -24.01
CA VAL A 11 -4.40 13.43 -22.85
C VAL A 11 -5.41 13.82 -21.76
N LEU A 12 -5.53 15.11 -21.46
CA LEU A 12 -6.46 15.60 -20.42
C LEU A 12 -7.93 15.36 -20.76
N GLN A 13 -8.28 15.21 -22.04
CA GLN A 13 -9.63 14.83 -22.47
C GLN A 13 -9.93 13.35 -22.30
N THR A 14 -8.92 12.51 -22.05
CA THR A 14 -9.13 11.10 -21.75
C THR A 14 -9.56 10.89 -20.30
N GLN A 15 -10.25 9.77 -20.02
CA GLN A 15 -10.58 9.38 -18.63
C GLN A 15 -9.30 9.26 -17.77
N PHE A 16 -8.22 8.71 -18.33
CA PHE A 16 -6.92 8.58 -17.67
C PHE A 16 -6.36 9.97 -17.28
N GLY A 17 -6.28 10.89 -18.23
CA GLY A 17 -5.74 12.24 -17.97
C GLY A 17 -6.60 13.05 -16.99
N GLY A 18 -7.93 12.93 -17.08
CA GLY A 18 -8.85 13.56 -16.13
C GLY A 18 -8.65 13.06 -14.69
N VAL A 19 -8.53 11.74 -14.48
CA VAL A 19 -8.27 11.16 -13.15
C VAL A 19 -6.92 11.60 -12.63
N TRP A 20 -5.87 11.60 -13.45
CA TRP A 20 -4.53 12.04 -13.03
C TRP A 20 -4.48 13.53 -12.68
N LEU A 21 -5.20 14.38 -13.39
CA LEU A 21 -5.29 15.80 -13.04
C LEU A 21 -5.87 15.98 -11.63
N TRP A 22 -7.02 15.35 -11.34
CA TRP A 22 -7.63 15.40 -10.01
C TRP A 22 -6.75 14.75 -8.93
N GLN A 23 -6.01 13.68 -9.26
CA GLN A 23 -5.06 13.05 -8.36
C GLN A 23 -3.95 14.03 -7.94
N ILE A 24 -3.38 14.77 -8.90
CA ILE A 24 -2.35 15.79 -8.63
C ILE A 24 -2.92 16.92 -7.78
N VAL A 25 -4.11 17.44 -8.13
CA VAL A 25 -4.77 18.50 -7.35
C VAL A 25 -5.02 18.06 -5.91
N LEU A 26 -5.59 16.87 -5.70
CA LEU A 26 -5.83 16.35 -4.35
C LEU A 26 -4.52 16.06 -3.59
N ALA A 27 -3.48 15.60 -4.27
CA ALA A 27 -2.17 15.39 -3.65
C ALA A 27 -1.56 16.72 -3.17
N LEU A 28 -1.64 17.77 -3.99
CA LEU A 28 -1.18 19.13 -3.61
C LEU A 28 -2.00 19.69 -2.44
N VAL A 29 -3.33 19.56 -2.48
CA VAL A 29 -4.20 19.99 -1.37
C VAL A 29 -3.84 19.22 -0.09
N THR A 30 -3.64 17.90 -0.19
CA THR A 30 -3.24 17.07 0.96
C THR A 30 -1.89 17.51 1.51
N LEU A 31 -0.92 17.81 0.65
CA LEU A 31 0.39 18.31 1.04
C LEU A 31 0.29 19.66 1.75
N VAL A 32 -0.46 20.60 1.20
CA VAL A 32 -0.68 21.93 1.79
C VAL A 32 -1.34 21.80 3.17
N VAL A 33 -2.40 20.98 3.28
CA VAL A 33 -3.06 20.71 4.56
C VAL A 33 -2.10 20.08 5.56
N ALA A 34 -1.27 19.13 5.13
CA ALA A 34 -0.29 18.47 6.02
C ALA A 34 0.80 19.42 6.54
N LEU A 35 1.20 20.42 5.72
CA LEU A 35 2.26 21.38 6.07
C LEU A 35 1.77 22.57 6.90
N ILE A 36 0.55 23.06 6.64
CA ILE A 36 0.08 24.34 7.20
C ILE A 36 -0.77 24.13 8.45
N VAL A 37 -1.45 22.98 8.55
CA VAL A 37 -2.53 22.84 9.52
C VAL A 37 -2.10 22.11 10.80
N PRO A 38 -2.58 22.59 11.99
CA PRO A 38 -2.33 21.94 13.27
C PRO A 38 -2.91 20.52 13.32
N ARG A 39 -2.40 19.71 14.24
CA ARG A 39 -2.69 18.28 14.48
C ARG A 39 -4.16 17.88 14.52
N ASP A 40 -5.10 18.84 14.59
CA ASP A 40 -6.54 18.59 14.73
C ASP A 40 -7.23 18.15 13.42
N LEU A 41 -6.58 18.25 12.27
CA LEU A 41 -7.14 17.89 10.95
C LEU A 41 -6.73 16.50 10.43
N ALA A 42 -6.33 15.59 11.31
CA ALA A 42 -6.05 14.21 10.93
C ALA A 42 -7.23 13.53 10.19
N ARG A 43 -8.46 13.91 10.53
CA ARG A 43 -9.67 13.42 9.84
C ARG A 43 -9.75 13.93 8.40
N LEU A 44 -9.44 15.20 8.17
CA LEU A 44 -9.42 15.78 6.82
C LEU A 44 -8.34 15.13 5.96
N LEU A 45 -7.13 14.95 6.49
CA LEU A 45 -6.05 14.23 5.80
C LEU A 45 -6.45 12.80 5.45
N LEU A 46 -7.12 12.10 6.35
CA LEU A 46 -7.65 10.76 6.09
C LEU A 46 -8.66 10.77 4.94
N LEU A 47 -9.64 11.70 4.97
CA LEU A 47 -10.65 11.83 3.92
C LEU A 47 -10.03 12.15 2.56
N LEU A 48 -9.07 13.08 2.51
CA LEU A 48 -8.35 13.42 1.27
C LEU A 48 -7.56 12.21 0.73
N THR A 49 -6.92 11.44 1.60
CA THR A 49 -6.20 10.22 1.20
C THR A 49 -7.16 9.15 0.68
N LEU A 50 -8.30 8.93 1.33
CA LEU A 50 -9.31 7.99 0.87
C LEU A 50 -9.91 8.41 -0.49
N ALA A 51 -10.13 9.72 -0.70
CA ALA A 51 -10.58 10.24 -1.99
C ALA A 51 -9.55 9.97 -3.10
N GLN A 52 -8.24 10.10 -2.82
CA GLN A 52 -7.18 9.77 -3.77
C GLN A 52 -7.18 8.27 -4.12
N PHE A 53 -7.38 7.37 -3.14
CA PHE A 53 -7.50 5.94 -3.43
C PHE A 53 -8.76 5.63 -4.26
N ALA A 54 -9.88 6.30 -3.99
CA ALA A 54 -11.10 6.13 -4.78
C ALA A 54 -10.89 6.58 -6.23
N LEU A 55 -10.20 7.71 -6.47
CA LEU A 55 -9.86 8.15 -7.83
C LEU A 55 -9.00 7.14 -8.59
N LEU A 56 -8.02 6.53 -7.94
CA LEU A 56 -7.14 5.54 -8.56
C LEU A 56 -7.89 4.30 -9.05
N THR A 57 -9.06 4.00 -8.51
CA THR A 57 -9.87 2.87 -9.00
C THR A 57 -10.58 3.15 -10.33
N GLY A 58 -10.63 4.41 -10.75
CA GLY A 58 -11.24 4.83 -12.01
C GLY A 58 -10.35 4.62 -13.25
N ILE A 59 -9.13 4.05 -13.09
CA ILE A 59 -8.16 3.85 -14.17
C ILE A 59 -7.52 2.46 -14.11
N GLY A 60 -6.91 2.06 -15.24
CA GLY A 60 -6.17 0.81 -15.36
C GLY A 60 -7.07 -0.41 -15.34
N HIS A 61 -6.52 -1.54 -14.87
CA HIS A 61 -7.18 -2.85 -14.88
C HIS A 61 -8.44 -2.93 -13.99
N ALA A 62 -8.67 -1.95 -13.11
CA ALA A 62 -9.88 -1.88 -12.30
C ALA A 62 -11.14 -1.53 -13.11
N THR A 63 -10.99 -1.07 -14.36
CA THR A 63 -12.09 -0.67 -15.25
C THR A 63 -12.38 -1.69 -16.38
N LEU A 64 -11.89 -2.91 -16.27
CA LEU A 64 -12.07 -3.97 -17.29
C LEU A 64 -13.53 -4.40 -17.45
N HIS A 65 -14.32 -4.36 -16.39
CA HIS A 65 -15.72 -4.75 -16.41
C HIS A 65 -16.64 -3.56 -16.23
N SER A 66 -17.88 -3.66 -16.73
CA SER A 66 -18.94 -2.67 -16.59
C SER A 66 -20.08 -3.19 -15.70
N GLY A 67 -21.00 -2.31 -15.33
CA GLY A 67 -22.16 -2.66 -14.51
C GLY A 67 -21.77 -3.09 -13.09
N VAL A 68 -22.53 -4.03 -12.53
CA VAL A 68 -22.35 -4.49 -11.13
C VAL A 68 -20.99 -5.15 -10.91
N ILE A 69 -20.52 -5.94 -11.87
CA ILE A 69 -19.20 -6.61 -11.78
C ILE A 69 -18.07 -5.55 -11.76
N GLY A 70 -18.17 -4.52 -12.60
CA GLY A 70 -17.21 -3.41 -12.59
C GLY A 70 -17.19 -2.67 -11.27
N ALA A 71 -18.37 -2.39 -10.69
CA ALA A 71 -18.46 -1.75 -9.37
C ALA A 71 -17.84 -2.61 -8.26
N LEU A 72 -18.05 -3.93 -8.29
CA LEU A 72 -17.42 -4.86 -7.34
C LEU A 72 -15.91 -4.89 -7.51
N GLN A 73 -15.41 -4.93 -8.75
CA GLN A 73 -13.97 -4.91 -9.06
C GLN A 73 -13.32 -3.62 -8.56
N GLN A 74 -13.92 -2.45 -8.83
CA GLN A 74 -13.42 -1.15 -8.36
C GLN A 74 -13.41 -1.05 -6.83
N THR A 75 -14.49 -1.51 -6.17
CA THR A 75 -14.59 -1.55 -4.71
C THR A 75 -13.51 -2.45 -4.11
N ASN A 76 -13.33 -3.66 -4.67
CA ASN A 76 -12.27 -4.58 -4.24
C ASN A 76 -10.88 -3.96 -4.42
N HIS A 77 -10.64 -3.27 -5.54
CA HIS A 77 -9.38 -2.59 -5.80
C HIS A 77 -9.13 -1.45 -4.80
N ALA A 78 -10.15 -0.63 -4.48
CA ALA A 78 -10.07 0.40 -3.44
C ALA A 78 -9.69 -0.20 -2.08
N MET A 79 -10.36 -1.28 -1.68
CA MET A 79 -10.04 -1.99 -0.44
C MET A 79 -8.61 -2.53 -0.44
N HIS A 80 -8.14 -3.06 -1.58
CA HIS A 80 -6.76 -3.51 -1.73
C HIS A 80 -5.76 -2.37 -1.50
N LEU A 81 -5.97 -1.21 -2.11
CA LEU A 81 -5.12 -0.04 -1.95
C LEU A 81 -5.11 0.46 -0.50
N ILE A 82 -6.27 0.55 0.14
CA ILE A 82 -6.40 0.98 1.55
C ILE A 82 -5.66 0.01 2.48
N CYS A 83 -5.86 -1.29 2.31
CA CYS A 83 -5.19 -2.31 3.13
C CYS A 83 -3.67 -2.29 2.90
N ALA A 84 -3.21 -2.17 1.65
CA ALA A 84 -1.80 -2.10 1.31
C ALA A 84 -1.14 -0.83 1.88
N ALA A 85 -1.79 0.32 1.76
CA ALA A 85 -1.32 1.58 2.33
C ALA A 85 -1.28 1.54 3.86
N THR A 86 -2.27 0.91 4.50
CA THR A 86 -2.31 0.75 5.96
C THR A 86 -1.17 -0.16 6.43
N TRP A 87 -0.92 -1.26 5.75
CA TRP A 87 0.19 -2.17 6.10
C TRP A 87 1.54 -1.52 5.84
N PHE A 88 1.83 -1.17 4.60
CA PHE A 88 3.13 -0.63 4.18
C PHE A 88 3.45 0.71 4.84
N GLY A 89 2.50 1.65 4.83
CA GLY A 89 2.64 2.97 5.45
C GLY A 89 2.79 2.91 6.96
N GLY A 90 2.15 1.92 7.61
CA GLY A 90 2.24 1.71 9.05
C GLY A 90 3.59 1.18 9.53
N LEU A 91 4.45 0.61 8.66
CA LEU A 91 5.79 0.13 9.04
C LEU A 91 6.72 1.28 9.47
N LEU A 92 6.63 2.45 8.84
CA LEU A 92 7.47 3.62 9.20
C LEU A 92 7.19 4.14 10.61
N PRO A 93 5.92 4.39 11.02
CA PRO A 93 5.60 4.72 12.41
C PRO A 93 6.08 3.66 13.40
N VAL A 94 6.02 2.37 13.07
CA VAL A 94 6.53 1.28 13.95
C VAL A 94 8.02 1.42 14.14
N ILE A 95 8.80 1.60 13.06
CA ILE A 95 10.26 1.81 13.14
C ILE A 95 10.57 3.03 14.01
N TYR A 96 9.85 4.14 13.80
CA TYR A 96 10.01 5.37 14.59
C TYR A 96 9.69 5.15 16.07
N CYS A 97 8.56 4.51 16.40
CA CYS A 97 8.18 4.18 17.78
C CYS A 97 9.23 3.29 18.46
N MET A 98 9.82 2.33 17.74
CA MET A 98 10.89 1.50 18.29
C MET A 98 12.15 2.28 18.64
N HIS A 99 12.51 3.31 17.87
CA HIS A 99 13.62 4.20 18.22
C HIS A 99 13.30 5.07 19.44
N MET A 100 12.04 5.49 19.59
CA MET A 100 11.56 6.27 20.72
C MET A 100 11.21 5.44 21.98
N ALA A 101 11.17 4.10 21.88
CA ALA A 101 10.83 3.21 22.99
C ALA A 101 11.91 3.17 24.09
N LYS A 102 12.52 4.34 24.39
CA LYS A 102 13.53 4.55 25.44
C LYS A 102 13.15 5.78 26.26
N GLY A 103 13.34 5.70 27.59
CA GLY A 103 13.07 6.84 28.48
C GLY A 103 11.57 7.15 28.65
N ARG A 104 11.24 8.44 28.79
CA ARG A 104 9.88 8.92 29.13
C ARG A 104 8.78 8.58 28.11
N TRP A 105 9.13 8.28 26.87
CA TRP A 105 8.18 7.98 25.78
C TRP A 105 7.93 6.48 25.57
N GLN A 106 8.55 5.62 26.39
CA GLN A 106 8.48 4.17 26.24
C GLN A 106 7.05 3.64 26.29
N GLN A 107 6.23 4.12 27.21
CA GLN A 107 4.84 3.64 27.35
C GLN A 107 3.99 4.01 26.13
N GLN A 108 4.07 5.26 25.65
CA GLN A 108 3.33 5.71 24.47
C GLN A 108 3.77 4.96 23.21
N ALA A 109 5.07 4.75 23.05
CA ALA A 109 5.63 4.01 21.92
C ALA A 109 5.12 2.56 21.90
N VAL A 110 5.18 1.87 23.05
CA VAL A 110 4.67 0.48 23.18
C VAL A 110 3.16 0.43 22.93
N TYR A 111 2.38 1.36 23.48
CA TYR A 111 0.93 1.42 23.24
C TYR A 111 0.61 1.59 21.74
N THR A 112 1.29 2.51 21.06
CA THR A 112 1.11 2.77 19.62
C THR A 112 1.45 1.53 18.79
N MET A 113 2.55 0.85 19.11
CA MET A 113 2.95 -0.39 18.46
C MET A 113 1.94 -1.52 18.65
N MET A 114 1.42 -1.68 19.87
CA MET A 114 0.39 -2.70 20.15
C MET A 114 -0.90 -2.43 19.37
N ARG A 115 -1.31 -1.16 19.28
CA ARG A 115 -2.47 -0.74 18.50
C ARG A 115 -2.26 -1.01 17.02
N PHE A 116 -1.12 -0.61 16.45
CA PHE A 116 -0.78 -0.91 15.06
C PHE A 116 -0.77 -2.42 14.80
N SER A 117 -0.17 -3.20 15.69
CA SER A 117 -0.11 -4.66 15.58
C SER A 117 -1.50 -5.31 15.52
N ARG A 118 -2.50 -4.77 16.21
CA ARG A 118 -3.88 -5.27 16.16
C ARG A 118 -4.52 -5.04 14.78
N TYR A 119 -4.38 -3.84 14.23
CA TYR A 119 -4.95 -3.50 12.92
C TYR A 119 -4.12 -4.01 11.74
N GLY A 120 -2.82 -4.18 11.93
CA GLY A 120 -1.90 -4.69 10.91
C GLY A 120 -2.31 -6.07 10.37
N HIS A 121 -2.86 -6.97 11.23
CA HIS A 121 -3.34 -8.27 10.76
C HIS A 121 -4.54 -8.16 9.83
N LEU A 122 -5.47 -7.26 10.13
CA LEU A 122 -6.62 -7.02 9.27
C LEU A 122 -6.16 -6.45 7.93
N ALA A 123 -5.18 -5.54 7.95
CA ALA A 123 -4.60 -4.98 6.74
C ALA A 123 -3.91 -6.05 5.89
N VAL A 124 -3.07 -6.92 6.49
CA VAL A 124 -2.41 -8.03 5.80
C VAL A 124 -3.43 -9.01 5.22
N ALA A 125 -4.41 -9.46 6.02
CA ALA A 125 -5.47 -10.34 5.56
C ALA A 125 -6.27 -9.69 4.41
N GLY A 126 -6.60 -8.41 4.55
CA GLY A 126 -7.27 -7.63 3.52
C GLY A 126 -6.47 -7.56 2.22
N VAL A 127 -5.16 -7.30 2.26
CA VAL A 127 -4.29 -7.30 1.07
C VAL A 127 -4.30 -8.65 0.37
N LEU A 128 -4.20 -9.74 1.13
CA LEU A 128 -4.18 -11.09 0.54
C LEU A 128 -5.52 -11.44 -0.10
N LEU A 129 -6.63 -11.25 0.61
CA LEU A 129 -7.97 -11.58 0.10
C LEU A 129 -8.34 -10.73 -1.12
N THR A 130 -8.15 -9.42 -1.03
CA THR A 130 -8.45 -8.50 -2.14
C THR A 130 -7.48 -8.67 -3.30
N GLY A 131 -6.23 -9.06 -3.04
CA GLY A 131 -5.23 -9.38 -4.07
C GLY A 131 -5.61 -10.61 -4.87
N ILE A 132 -6.07 -11.69 -4.20
CA ILE A 132 -6.60 -12.89 -4.85
C ILE A 132 -7.85 -12.53 -5.68
N ALA A 133 -8.78 -11.77 -5.12
CA ALA A 133 -9.97 -11.34 -5.83
C ALA A 133 -9.63 -10.47 -7.06
N ASN A 134 -8.68 -9.53 -6.96
CA ASN A 134 -8.20 -8.75 -8.12
C ASN A 134 -7.63 -9.66 -9.22
N MET A 135 -6.84 -10.67 -8.85
CA MET A 135 -6.30 -11.63 -9.81
C MET A 135 -7.44 -12.38 -10.54
N LEU A 136 -8.45 -12.83 -9.80
CA LEU A 136 -9.61 -13.54 -10.37
C LEU A 136 -10.44 -12.64 -11.29
N PHE A 137 -10.63 -11.36 -10.96
CA PHE A 137 -11.32 -10.40 -11.82
C PHE A 137 -10.56 -10.11 -13.11
N ILE A 138 -9.22 -10.05 -13.08
CA ILE A 138 -8.41 -9.68 -14.24
C ILE A 138 -8.18 -10.88 -15.16
N GLN A 139 -7.88 -12.07 -14.61
CA GLN A 139 -7.43 -13.23 -15.38
C GLN A 139 -8.27 -14.50 -15.23
N GLY A 140 -9.20 -14.50 -14.26
CA GLY A 140 -9.85 -15.74 -13.87
C GLY A 140 -8.87 -16.74 -13.24
N VAL A 141 -9.02 -18.02 -13.55
CA VAL A 141 -8.22 -19.10 -12.93
C VAL A 141 -6.93 -19.41 -13.70
N ALA A 142 -6.84 -18.98 -14.96
CA ALA A 142 -5.69 -19.28 -15.81
C ALA A 142 -4.53 -18.31 -15.57
N LEU A 143 -3.40 -18.79 -15.06
CA LEU A 143 -2.19 -17.99 -14.83
C LEU A 143 -1.29 -18.02 -16.08
N PRO A 144 -1.02 -16.89 -16.75
CA PRO A 144 -0.17 -16.81 -17.92
C PRO A 144 1.32 -16.71 -17.53
N TRP A 145 1.88 -17.76 -16.99
CA TRP A 145 3.29 -17.78 -16.52
C TRP A 145 4.35 -17.50 -17.60
N ARG A 146 3.97 -17.62 -18.87
CA ARG A 146 4.90 -17.39 -20.01
C ARG A 146 4.94 -15.94 -20.45
N THR A 147 4.00 -15.11 -20.02
CA THR A 147 3.98 -13.67 -20.36
C THR A 147 4.79 -12.86 -19.36
N ALA A 148 5.35 -11.71 -19.80
CA ALA A 148 6.05 -10.78 -18.91
C ALA A 148 5.15 -10.32 -17.76
N TRP A 149 3.86 -10.09 -18.05
CA TRP A 149 2.86 -9.73 -17.04
C TRP A 149 2.69 -10.84 -15.98
N GLY A 150 2.55 -12.09 -16.38
CA GLY A 150 2.42 -13.23 -15.46
C GLY A 150 3.66 -13.45 -14.60
N GLN A 151 4.86 -13.27 -15.16
CA GLN A 151 6.12 -13.38 -14.40
C GLN A 151 6.25 -12.29 -13.35
N LEU A 152 5.88 -11.04 -13.68
CA LEU A 152 5.86 -9.93 -12.71
C LEU A 152 4.79 -10.13 -11.64
N LEU A 153 3.62 -10.70 -11.98
CA LEU A 153 2.61 -11.06 -11.01
C LEU A 153 3.13 -12.11 -10.02
N LEU A 154 3.79 -13.17 -10.51
CA LEU A 154 4.39 -14.20 -9.65
C LEU A 154 5.49 -13.61 -8.75
N LEU A 155 6.35 -12.75 -9.29
CA LEU A 155 7.37 -12.06 -8.52
C LEU A 155 6.74 -11.19 -7.42
N LYS A 156 5.72 -10.41 -7.76
CA LYS A 156 4.94 -9.63 -6.78
C LYS A 156 4.37 -10.53 -5.67
N CYS A 157 3.72 -11.64 -6.03
CA CYS A 157 3.17 -12.57 -5.05
C CYS A 157 4.25 -13.16 -4.14
N ALA A 158 5.40 -13.57 -4.69
CA ALA A 158 6.52 -14.10 -3.92
C ALA A 158 7.07 -13.05 -2.92
N LEU A 159 7.24 -11.80 -3.35
CA LEU A 159 7.70 -10.72 -2.48
C LEU A 159 6.68 -10.38 -1.38
N VAL A 160 5.38 -10.37 -1.69
CA VAL A 160 4.33 -10.16 -0.69
C VAL A 160 4.31 -11.31 0.32
N LEU A 161 4.46 -12.57 -0.11
CA LEU A 161 4.58 -13.72 0.80
C LEU A 161 5.81 -13.61 1.69
N LEU A 162 6.94 -13.13 1.17
CA LEU A 162 8.14 -12.84 1.95
C LEU A 162 7.85 -11.78 3.02
N MET A 163 7.17 -10.67 2.66
CA MET A 163 6.75 -9.65 3.62
C MET A 163 5.84 -10.22 4.71
N VAL A 164 4.87 -11.07 4.36
CA VAL A 164 4.01 -11.76 5.32
C VAL A 164 4.83 -12.65 6.26
N ALA A 165 5.78 -13.42 5.73
CA ALA A 165 6.65 -14.25 6.55
C ALA A 165 7.48 -13.42 7.55
N ILE A 166 8.03 -12.27 7.11
CA ILE A 166 8.74 -11.33 7.97
C ILE A 166 7.80 -10.76 9.05
N ALA A 167 6.60 -10.32 8.68
CA ALA A 167 5.61 -9.79 9.61
C ALA A 167 5.22 -10.82 10.68
N LEU A 168 4.99 -12.09 10.28
CA LEU A 168 4.71 -13.20 11.21
C LEU A 168 5.88 -13.50 12.12
N ALA A 169 7.11 -13.56 11.57
CA ALA A 169 8.33 -13.75 12.37
C ALA A 169 8.52 -12.62 13.39
N ASN A 170 8.36 -11.36 12.96
CA ASN A 170 8.42 -10.22 13.85
C ASN A 170 7.41 -10.37 15.01
N ARG A 171 6.18 -10.71 14.71
CA ARG A 171 5.13 -10.78 15.72
C ARG A 171 5.23 -11.97 16.65
N TYR A 172 5.41 -13.18 16.11
CA TYR A 172 5.31 -14.41 16.90
C TYR A 172 6.65 -14.91 17.46
N LEU A 173 7.78 -14.49 16.84
CA LEU A 173 9.10 -14.89 17.29
C LEU A 173 9.83 -13.78 18.04
N LEU A 174 9.82 -12.52 17.52
CA LEU A 174 10.62 -11.45 18.11
C LEU A 174 9.89 -10.72 19.23
N VAL A 175 8.63 -10.32 19.05
CA VAL A 175 7.87 -9.56 20.05
C VAL A 175 7.77 -10.28 21.41
N PRO A 176 7.49 -11.60 21.51
CA PRO A 176 7.48 -12.29 22.81
C PRO A 176 8.82 -12.31 23.50
N ARG A 177 9.92 -12.37 22.73
CA ARG A 177 11.31 -12.42 23.26
C ARG A 177 11.86 -11.05 23.68
N MET A 178 11.23 -9.95 23.31
CA MET A 178 11.66 -8.60 23.73
C MET A 178 11.70 -8.40 25.24
N ARG A 179 10.95 -9.22 26.01
CA ARG A 179 10.95 -9.18 27.47
C ARG A 179 12.21 -9.79 28.10
N GLN A 180 12.89 -10.70 27.39
CA GLN A 180 14.00 -11.49 27.94
C GLN A 180 15.38 -10.92 27.58
N ASP A 181 15.58 -10.42 26.34
CA ASP A 181 16.83 -9.79 25.88
C ASP A 181 16.51 -8.59 24.99
N SER A 182 16.33 -7.43 25.65
CA SER A 182 15.72 -6.28 25.00
C SER A 182 16.58 -5.63 23.90
N ARG A 183 17.92 -5.54 24.05
CA ARG A 183 18.74 -4.79 23.10
C ARG A 183 18.98 -5.48 21.77
N ARG A 184 19.33 -6.78 21.80
CA ARG A 184 19.63 -7.56 20.60
C ARG A 184 18.35 -7.81 19.80
N ILE A 185 17.28 -8.20 20.48
CA ILE A 185 15.98 -8.51 19.85
C ILE A 185 15.34 -7.24 19.28
N ASN A 186 15.39 -6.10 19.99
CA ASN A 186 14.92 -4.83 19.45
C ASN A 186 15.66 -4.42 18.18
N ARG A 187 16.97 -4.62 18.12
CA ARG A 187 17.76 -4.34 16.92
C ARG A 187 17.35 -5.25 15.76
N CYS A 188 17.18 -6.55 16.02
CA CYS A 188 16.73 -7.52 15.05
C CYS A 188 15.34 -7.15 14.50
N PHE A 189 14.39 -6.80 15.37
CA PHE A 189 13.05 -6.35 14.98
C PHE A 189 13.08 -5.12 14.08
N ILE A 190 13.86 -4.10 14.44
CA ILE A 190 14.01 -2.89 13.62
C ILE A 190 14.59 -3.25 12.24
N TRP A 191 15.59 -4.10 12.17
CA TRP A 191 16.20 -4.55 10.93
C TRP A 191 15.21 -5.33 10.06
N MET A 192 14.49 -6.28 10.63
CA MET A 192 13.46 -7.06 9.92
C MET A 192 12.35 -6.15 9.38
N THR A 193 11.89 -5.18 10.19
CA THR A 193 10.87 -4.21 9.74
C THR A 193 11.40 -3.29 8.63
N LYS A 194 12.68 -2.90 8.66
CA LYS A 194 13.30 -2.13 7.55
C LYS A 194 13.41 -2.96 6.28
N ILE A 195 13.77 -4.24 6.39
CA ILE A 195 13.77 -5.17 5.24
C ILE A 195 12.37 -5.31 4.67
N GLU A 196 11.37 -5.51 5.53
CA GLU A 196 9.96 -5.59 5.12
C GLU A 196 9.51 -4.33 4.37
N TRP A 197 9.87 -3.15 4.87
CA TRP A 197 9.60 -1.88 4.19
C TRP A 197 10.36 -1.78 2.86
N GLY A 198 11.62 -2.17 2.79
CA GLY A 198 12.41 -2.18 1.56
C GLY A 198 11.82 -3.11 0.49
N VAL A 199 11.41 -4.33 0.89
CA VAL A 199 10.71 -5.27 0.00
C VAL A 199 9.39 -4.68 -0.49
N GLY A 200 8.62 -4.02 0.39
CA GLY A 200 7.39 -3.32 0.01
C GLY A 200 7.62 -2.20 -1.01
N ALA A 201 8.71 -1.43 -0.88
CA ALA A 201 9.10 -0.43 -1.88
C ALA A 201 9.43 -1.07 -3.24
N VAL A 202 10.11 -2.22 -3.25
CA VAL A 202 10.35 -2.99 -4.49
C VAL A 202 9.04 -3.49 -5.09
N VAL A 203 8.09 -3.98 -4.28
CA VAL A 203 6.75 -4.37 -4.76
C VAL A 203 6.05 -3.20 -5.43
N LEU A 204 6.09 -1.99 -4.86
CA LEU A 204 5.50 -0.80 -5.47
C LEU A 204 6.18 -0.43 -6.81
N ALA A 205 7.50 -0.54 -6.89
CA ALA A 205 8.24 -0.32 -8.14
C ALA A 205 7.85 -1.34 -9.22
N ILE A 206 7.71 -2.62 -8.86
CA ILE A 206 7.22 -3.66 -9.78
C ILE A 206 5.79 -3.36 -10.24
N VAL A 207 4.91 -2.94 -9.32
CA VAL A 207 3.52 -2.59 -9.65
C VAL A 207 3.46 -1.42 -10.62
N SER A 208 4.35 -0.42 -10.52
CA SER A 208 4.38 0.71 -11.45
C SER A 208 4.73 0.29 -12.87
N VAL A 209 5.64 -0.67 -13.05
CA VAL A 209 5.96 -1.28 -14.36
C VAL A 209 4.85 -2.22 -14.83
N PHE A 210 4.36 -3.06 -13.94
CA PHE A 210 3.30 -4.02 -14.21
C PHE A 210 2.00 -3.35 -14.69
N ALA A 211 1.68 -2.15 -14.18
CA ALA A 211 0.50 -1.40 -14.57
C ALA A 211 0.54 -0.88 -16.03
N THR A 212 1.72 -0.86 -16.67
CA THR A 212 1.90 -0.47 -18.07
C THR A 212 1.83 -1.63 -19.06
N LEU A 213 1.79 -2.87 -18.56
CA LEU A 213 1.74 -4.08 -19.38
C LEU A 213 0.30 -4.57 -19.55
N GLU A 214 0.00 -5.09 -20.73
CA GLU A 214 -1.27 -5.73 -21.01
C GLU A 214 -1.31 -7.13 -20.39
N PRO A 215 -2.44 -7.54 -19.75
CA PRO A 215 -2.55 -8.84 -19.09
C PRO A 215 -2.70 -10.02 -20.07
N PHE A 216 -2.96 -9.74 -21.38
CA PHE A 216 -3.22 -10.75 -22.42
C PHE A 216 -2.23 -10.64 -23.57
#